data_96ae0d05ca79cc0c9f6f4c947d4d29cf
#
_entry.id   96ae0d05ca79cc0c9f6f4c947d4d29cf
#
_cell.length_a   1.000
_cell.length_b   1.000
_cell.length_c   1.000
_cell.angle_alpha   90.00
_cell.angle_beta   90.00
_cell.angle_gamma   90.00
#
_symmetry.space_group_name_H-M   'P 1'
#
loop_
_entity.id
_entity.type
_entity.pdbx_description
1 polymer ?
#
loop_
_entity_poly.entity_id
_entity_poly.type
_entity_poly.pdbx_seq_one_letter_code
_entity_poly.pdbx_strand_id
1 'polypeptide(L)'
;LIRGIAEGFRARGRAVNGFDAYTASDVLRGSGLSSSAAFEMGMAVILNGEYGCGLPTPELAKICQYAENTYFGKPSGLLDQLTSAVGGVIFADFADPAQPDIEKIHAAGLLPEGMSLCVTDTRGSHSELTGEFAAIRNEMEAVASQLGARVLGQVREADFWAALPRLRTACGDRAVLRAAHYFEENARALVQRDALRAGDFPVFLKAIAASGHASYTLCQNVYCSTDVRHQGLSVALALSQTLLEHSGGAWRMQGGGFAGTIQAFVPQRLVQTYHDAMEGVFGKGSCYILHLREQGAVRVI
;
A
#
# COMPACT_ATOMS: atom_id res chain seq x y z
N LEU A 1 -7.49 -19.33 1.38
CA LEU A 1 -8.11 -18.17 0.72
C LEU A 1 -9.40 -18.57 -0.01
N ILE A 2 -9.41 -19.50 -0.99
CA ILE A 2 -10.59 -19.87 -1.82
C ILE A 2 -11.80 -20.25 -0.95
N ARG A 3 -11.62 -21.08 0.09
CA ARG A 3 -12.71 -21.44 1.01
C ARG A 3 -13.29 -20.22 1.73
N GLY A 4 -12.44 -19.29 2.15
CA GLY A 4 -12.86 -18.04 2.79
C GLY A 4 -13.67 -17.15 1.83
N ILE A 5 -13.26 -17.08 0.57
CA ILE A 5 -14.00 -16.34 -0.46
C ILE A 5 -15.38 -16.98 -0.66
N ALA A 6 -15.45 -18.29 -0.85
CA ALA A 6 -16.72 -19.00 -1.00
C ALA A 6 -17.67 -18.78 0.20
N GLU A 7 -17.14 -18.79 1.42
CA GLU A 7 -17.91 -18.49 2.64
C GLU A 7 -18.37 -17.03 2.68
N GLY A 8 -17.53 -16.09 2.24
CA GLY A 8 -17.90 -14.68 2.12
C GLY A 8 -19.09 -14.46 1.17
N PHE A 9 -19.17 -15.22 0.09
CA PHE A 9 -20.36 -15.25 -0.80
C PHE A 9 -21.57 -15.82 -0.08
N ARG A 10 -21.43 -16.97 0.62
CA ARG A 10 -22.53 -17.59 1.36
C ARG A 10 -23.08 -16.68 2.45
N ALA A 11 -22.23 -16.01 3.18
CA ALA A 11 -22.62 -15.04 4.22
C ALA A 11 -23.46 -13.88 3.64
N ARG A 12 -23.37 -13.63 2.33
CA ARG A 12 -24.20 -12.65 1.60
C ARG A 12 -25.39 -13.26 0.89
N GLY A 13 -25.76 -14.50 1.25
CA GLY A 13 -26.89 -15.22 0.64
C GLY A 13 -26.64 -15.64 -0.82
N ARG A 14 -25.38 -15.75 -1.25
CA ARG A 14 -25.02 -16.18 -2.60
C ARG A 14 -24.53 -17.62 -2.58
N ALA A 15 -25.24 -18.50 -3.27
CA ALA A 15 -24.84 -19.89 -3.39
C ALA A 15 -23.69 -20.01 -4.38
N VAL A 16 -22.57 -20.58 -3.92
CA VAL A 16 -21.45 -20.97 -4.76
C VAL A 16 -21.15 -22.45 -4.55
N ASN A 17 -20.83 -23.16 -5.61
CA ASN A 17 -20.59 -24.61 -5.61
C ASN A 17 -19.13 -24.93 -5.98
N GLY A 18 -18.83 -26.21 -6.22
CA GLY A 18 -17.52 -26.65 -6.66
C GLY A 18 -17.21 -26.17 -8.08
N PHE A 19 -15.96 -25.94 -8.35
CA PHE A 19 -15.44 -25.58 -9.67
C PHE A 19 -14.00 -26.05 -9.84
N ASP A 20 -13.60 -26.24 -11.07
CA ASP A 20 -12.21 -26.47 -11.44
C ASP A 20 -11.66 -25.23 -12.14
N ALA A 21 -10.48 -24.80 -11.74
CA ALA A 21 -9.83 -23.62 -12.32
C ALA A 21 -8.33 -23.84 -12.50
N TYR A 22 -7.82 -23.39 -13.63
CA TYR A 22 -6.38 -23.24 -13.85
C TYR A 22 -6.01 -21.79 -13.63
N THR A 23 -4.96 -21.56 -12.83
CA THR A 23 -4.48 -20.20 -12.55
C THR A 23 -3.00 -20.07 -12.90
N ALA A 24 -2.65 -18.96 -13.56
CA ALA A 24 -1.28 -18.55 -13.80
C ALA A 24 -1.09 -17.12 -13.31
N SER A 25 0.11 -16.78 -12.88
CA SER A 25 0.41 -15.43 -12.38
C SER A 25 1.86 -15.07 -12.62
N ASP A 26 2.08 -13.88 -13.16
CA ASP A 26 3.40 -13.25 -13.26
C ASP A 26 3.68 -12.34 -12.06
N VAL A 27 2.70 -12.18 -11.14
CA VAL A 27 2.90 -11.43 -9.90
C VAL A 27 3.67 -12.30 -8.90
N LEU A 28 4.88 -11.88 -8.61
CA LEU A 28 5.79 -12.63 -7.74
C LEU A 28 5.28 -12.66 -6.29
N ARG A 29 5.32 -13.85 -5.70
CA ARG A 29 4.96 -14.04 -4.28
C ARG A 29 6.01 -13.38 -3.40
N GLY A 30 5.55 -12.60 -2.41
CA GLY A 30 6.45 -11.96 -1.43
C GLY A 30 7.14 -10.69 -1.94
N SER A 31 6.88 -10.25 -3.17
CA SER A 31 7.48 -9.05 -3.77
C SER A 31 6.88 -7.72 -3.30
N GLY A 32 5.95 -7.74 -2.34
CA GLY A 32 5.24 -6.51 -1.92
C GLY A 32 4.25 -5.95 -2.96
N LEU A 33 3.98 -6.69 -4.04
CA LEU A 33 3.03 -6.31 -5.11
C LEU A 33 1.63 -6.90 -4.90
N SER A 34 1.28 -7.26 -3.68
CA SER A 34 -0.05 -7.73 -3.28
C SER A 34 -0.58 -8.92 -4.09
N SER A 35 0.30 -9.92 -4.33
CA SER A 35 -0.06 -11.13 -5.09
C SER A 35 -1.24 -11.89 -4.48
N SER A 36 -1.46 -11.85 -3.16
CA SER A 36 -2.62 -12.44 -2.50
C SER A 36 -3.91 -11.73 -2.92
N ALA A 37 -3.95 -10.40 -2.85
CA ALA A 37 -5.14 -9.62 -3.24
C ALA A 37 -5.48 -9.80 -4.73
N ALA A 38 -4.48 -9.85 -5.60
CA ALA A 38 -4.68 -10.12 -7.02
C ALA A 38 -5.30 -11.51 -7.27
N PHE A 39 -4.80 -12.55 -6.58
CA PHE A 39 -5.35 -13.91 -6.65
C PHE A 39 -6.77 -13.97 -6.09
N GLU A 40 -7.00 -13.38 -4.92
CA GLU A 40 -8.31 -13.33 -4.27
C GLU A 40 -9.36 -12.66 -5.15
N MET A 41 -9.02 -11.52 -5.73
CA MET A 41 -9.92 -10.81 -6.63
C MET A 41 -10.22 -11.59 -7.90
N GLY A 42 -9.21 -12.29 -8.47
CA GLY A 42 -9.43 -13.19 -9.59
C GLY A 42 -10.45 -14.29 -9.26
N MET A 43 -10.30 -14.94 -8.11
CA MET A 43 -11.24 -15.96 -7.63
C MET A 43 -12.63 -15.38 -7.35
N ALA A 44 -12.73 -14.22 -6.73
CA ALA A 44 -14.00 -13.57 -6.44
C ALA A 44 -14.77 -13.20 -7.73
N VAL A 45 -14.06 -12.67 -8.74
CA VAL A 45 -14.66 -12.34 -10.04
C VAL A 45 -15.14 -13.60 -10.77
N ILE A 46 -14.37 -14.70 -10.73
CA ILE A 46 -14.80 -15.99 -11.29
C ILE A 46 -16.09 -16.46 -10.63
N LEU A 47 -16.13 -16.55 -9.29
CA LEU A 47 -17.31 -17.00 -8.56
C LEU A 47 -18.52 -16.09 -8.77
N ASN A 48 -18.31 -14.78 -8.77
CA ASN A 48 -19.38 -13.82 -9.03
C ASN A 48 -20.00 -14.00 -10.42
N GLY A 49 -19.18 -14.24 -11.43
CA GLY A 49 -19.61 -14.44 -12.81
C GLY A 49 -20.26 -15.81 -13.06
N GLU A 50 -19.57 -16.90 -12.64
CA GLU A 50 -20.03 -18.27 -12.89
C GLU A 50 -21.35 -18.60 -12.19
N TYR A 51 -21.55 -18.08 -10.98
CA TYR A 51 -22.77 -18.32 -10.21
C TYR A 51 -23.80 -17.19 -10.29
N GLY A 52 -23.58 -16.19 -11.17
CA GLY A 52 -24.52 -15.09 -11.36
C GLY A 52 -24.82 -14.31 -10.07
N CYS A 53 -23.84 -14.18 -9.17
CA CYS A 53 -24.09 -13.61 -7.85
C CYS A 53 -24.42 -12.11 -7.88
N GLY A 54 -23.96 -11.38 -8.90
CA GLY A 54 -24.30 -9.96 -9.12
C GLY A 54 -23.82 -9.01 -8.04
N LEU A 55 -22.74 -9.37 -7.32
CA LEU A 55 -22.16 -8.49 -6.30
C LEU A 55 -21.30 -7.39 -6.95
N PRO A 56 -21.40 -6.15 -6.45
CA PRO A 56 -20.55 -5.06 -6.94
C PRO A 56 -19.09 -5.23 -6.52
N THR A 57 -18.18 -4.66 -7.30
CA THR A 57 -16.74 -4.76 -7.13
C THR A 57 -16.25 -4.44 -5.70
N PRO A 58 -16.72 -3.40 -4.99
CA PRO A 58 -16.29 -3.16 -3.61
C PRO A 58 -16.69 -4.27 -2.64
N GLU A 59 -17.82 -4.93 -2.85
CA GLU A 59 -18.24 -6.08 -2.03
C GLU A 59 -17.36 -7.31 -2.28
N LEU A 60 -16.91 -7.53 -3.52
CA LEU A 60 -15.94 -8.57 -3.83
C LEU A 60 -14.62 -8.32 -3.08
N ALA A 61 -14.13 -7.09 -3.05
CA ALA A 61 -12.93 -6.72 -2.30
C ALA A 61 -13.08 -6.99 -0.78
N LYS A 62 -14.25 -6.68 -0.19
CA LYS A 62 -14.54 -6.99 1.22
C LYS A 62 -14.61 -8.50 1.49
N ILE A 63 -15.13 -9.29 0.55
CA ILE A 63 -15.12 -10.76 0.63
C ILE A 63 -13.66 -11.27 0.65
N CYS A 64 -12.80 -10.73 -0.21
CA CYS A 64 -11.40 -11.11 -0.28
C CYS A 64 -10.65 -10.75 1.02
N GLN A 65 -10.83 -9.54 1.53
CA GLN A 65 -10.28 -9.14 2.83
C GLN A 65 -10.77 -10.05 3.98
N TYR A 66 -12.05 -10.38 4.01
CA TYR A 66 -12.60 -11.32 4.98
C TYR A 66 -11.91 -12.69 4.90
N ALA A 67 -11.70 -13.20 3.69
CA ALA A 67 -11.01 -14.47 3.48
C ALA A 67 -9.56 -14.42 3.97
N GLU A 68 -8.81 -13.32 3.71
CA GLU A 68 -7.44 -13.15 4.16
C GLU A 68 -7.37 -13.03 5.69
N ASN A 69 -8.23 -12.22 6.30
CA ASN A 69 -8.21 -11.97 7.74
C ASN A 69 -8.73 -13.15 8.57
N THR A 70 -9.82 -13.81 8.14
CA THR A 70 -10.50 -14.81 8.95
C THR A 70 -10.04 -16.23 8.66
N TYR A 71 -9.80 -16.57 7.37
CA TYR A 71 -9.45 -17.94 6.96
C TYR A 71 -7.96 -18.15 6.78
N PHE A 72 -7.24 -17.13 6.33
CA PHE A 72 -5.79 -17.22 6.18
C PHE A 72 -5.06 -16.73 7.44
N GLY A 73 -5.73 -15.95 8.29
CA GLY A 73 -5.20 -15.47 9.56
C GLY A 73 -4.20 -14.32 9.43
N LYS A 74 -4.15 -13.65 8.27
CA LYS A 74 -3.30 -12.49 8.05
C LYS A 74 -4.13 -11.20 8.13
N PRO A 75 -3.95 -10.36 9.16
CA PRO A 75 -4.66 -9.10 9.26
C PRO A 75 -4.19 -8.15 8.15
N SER A 76 -5.06 -7.87 7.20
CA SER A 76 -4.82 -6.94 6.09
C SER A 76 -5.85 -5.82 6.06
N GLY A 77 -5.43 -4.64 5.55
CA GLY A 77 -6.32 -3.58 5.15
C GLY A 77 -7.11 -3.95 3.88
N LEU A 78 -8.00 -3.06 3.45
CA LEU A 78 -8.85 -3.30 2.27
C LEU A 78 -8.26 -2.71 0.98
N LEU A 79 -7.20 -1.88 1.08
CA LEU A 79 -6.71 -1.07 -0.05
C LEU A 79 -6.19 -1.93 -1.21
N ASP A 80 -5.47 -3.00 -0.92
CA ASP A 80 -4.87 -3.87 -1.95
C ASP A 80 -5.95 -4.58 -2.77
N GLN A 81 -6.99 -5.10 -2.10
CA GLN A 81 -8.12 -5.73 -2.76
C GLN A 81 -8.92 -4.71 -3.58
N LEU A 82 -9.15 -3.50 -3.07
CA LEU A 82 -9.83 -2.43 -3.80
C LEU A 82 -9.04 -2.02 -5.04
N THR A 83 -7.73 -1.83 -4.91
CA THR A 83 -6.86 -1.46 -6.05
C THR A 83 -6.86 -2.55 -7.12
N SER A 84 -6.74 -3.81 -6.72
CA SER A 84 -6.81 -4.96 -7.63
C SER A 84 -8.18 -5.08 -8.31
N ALA A 85 -9.24 -4.71 -7.61
CA ALA A 85 -10.60 -4.76 -8.10
C ALA A 85 -10.92 -3.67 -9.13
N VAL A 86 -10.51 -2.42 -8.85
CA VAL A 86 -10.86 -1.23 -9.65
C VAL A 86 -9.85 -0.99 -10.79
N GLY A 87 -8.58 -1.26 -10.55
CA GLY A 87 -7.48 -0.97 -11.48
C GLY A 87 -7.18 0.52 -11.63
N GLY A 88 -6.12 0.83 -12.36
CA GLY A 88 -5.63 2.19 -12.53
C GLY A 88 -5.05 2.78 -11.25
N VAL A 89 -5.25 4.07 -11.05
CA VAL A 89 -4.92 4.78 -9.81
C VAL A 89 -6.21 5.08 -9.08
N ILE A 90 -6.27 4.75 -7.79
CA ILE A 90 -7.43 5.04 -6.95
C ILE A 90 -7.04 5.92 -5.78
N PHE A 91 -7.97 6.76 -5.36
CA PHE A 91 -7.99 7.37 -4.04
C PHE A 91 -9.09 6.67 -3.22
N ALA A 92 -8.78 6.30 -1.99
CA ALA A 92 -9.74 5.66 -1.09
C ALA A 92 -9.76 6.39 0.25
N ASP A 93 -10.92 6.89 0.65
CA ASP A 93 -11.15 7.47 1.97
C ASP A 93 -11.82 6.41 2.88
N PHE A 94 -11.15 6.11 3.99
CA PHE A 94 -11.60 5.14 4.99
C PHE A 94 -12.17 5.83 6.24
N ALA A 95 -12.69 7.04 6.14
CA ALA A 95 -13.40 7.71 7.24
C ALA A 95 -14.54 6.82 7.77
N ASP A 96 -15.27 6.14 6.89
CA ASP A 96 -16.11 4.99 7.21
C ASP A 96 -15.49 3.70 6.65
N PRO A 97 -14.82 2.89 7.47
CA PRO A 97 -14.22 1.63 7.01
C PRO A 97 -15.24 0.61 6.47
N ALA A 98 -16.51 0.71 6.87
CA ALA A 98 -17.56 -0.17 6.37
C ALA A 98 -18.01 0.20 4.95
N GLN A 99 -17.92 1.48 4.61
CA GLN A 99 -18.27 2.02 3.30
C GLN A 99 -17.21 3.05 2.85
N PRO A 100 -16.00 2.59 2.48
CA PRO A 100 -14.96 3.50 2.01
C PRO A 100 -15.42 4.22 0.75
N ASP A 101 -15.13 5.52 0.68
CA ASP A 101 -15.33 6.29 -0.54
C ASP A 101 -14.15 6.05 -1.49
N ILE A 102 -14.44 5.58 -2.69
CA ILE A 102 -13.43 5.14 -3.66
C ILE A 102 -13.59 5.95 -4.93
N GLU A 103 -12.54 6.65 -5.27
CA GLU A 103 -12.46 7.41 -6.50
C GLU A 103 -11.39 6.82 -7.42
N LYS A 104 -11.77 6.48 -8.64
CA LYS A 104 -10.79 6.19 -9.70
C LYS A 104 -10.32 7.49 -10.32
N ILE A 105 -9.02 7.75 -10.23
CA ILE A 105 -8.43 8.96 -10.78
C ILE A 105 -8.17 8.74 -12.27
N HIS A 106 -8.90 9.49 -13.10
CA HIS A 106 -8.69 9.53 -14.55
C HIS A 106 -7.68 10.62 -14.87
N ALA A 107 -6.40 10.30 -14.79
CA ALA A 107 -5.35 11.21 -15.25
C ALA A 107 -5.06 11.01 -16.73
N ALA A 108 -4.70 12.07 -17.43
CA ALA A 108 -4.20 12.01 -18.81
C ALA A 108 -2.80 11.35 -18.81
N GLY A 109 -2.80 10.01 -18.85
CA GLY A 109 -1.63 9.18 -18.57
C GLY A 109 -1.52 8.83 -17.09
N LEU A 110 -1.37 7.53 -16.79
CA LEU A 110 -1.26 7.02 -15.41
C LEU A 110 0.11 7.34 -14.78
N LEU A 111 1.07 7.72 -15.59
CA LEU A 111 2.43 8.13 -15.19
C LEU A 111 2.79 9.43 -15.88
N PRO A 112 3.67 10.26 -15.27
CA PRO A 112 4.25 11.40 -15.95
C PRO A 112 4.90 10.97 -17.28
N GLU A 113 4.71 11.76 -18.32
CA GLU A 113 5.39 11.54 -19.59
C GLU A 113 6.91 11.49 -19.38
N GLY A 114 7.57 10.53 -20.02
CA GLY A 114 9.03 10.34 -19.88
C GLY A 114 9.49 9.75 -18.54
N MET A 115 8.57 9.20 -17.75
CA MET A 115 8.85 8.51 -16.48
C MET A 115 8.43 7.04 -16.54
N SER A 116 9.13 6.22 -15.77
CA SER A 116 8.76 4.82 -15.51
C SER A 116 8.61 4.59 -14.00
N LEU A 117 7.67 3.75 -13.62
CA LEU A 117 7.55 3.26 -12.26
C LEU A 117 8.41 2.01 -12.12
N CYS A 118 9.43 2.08 -11.26
CA CYS A 118 10.26 0.94 -10.89
C CYS A 118 9.93 0.50 -9.47
N VAL A 119 9.84 -0.80 -9.25
CA VAL A 119 9.70 -1.40 -7.92
C VAL A 119 10.89 -2.32 -7.70
N THR A 120 11.60 -2.12 -6.59
CA THR A 120 12.75 -2.95 -6.23
C THR A 120 12.44 -3.77 -5.00
N ASP A 121 12.52 -5.11 -5.13
CA ASP A 121 12.47 -6.06 -4.02
C ASP A 121 13.84 -6.14 -3.36
N THR A 122 13.91 -5.73 -2.10
CA THR A 122 15.16 -5.71 -1.31
C THR A 122 15.51 -7.08 -0.73
N ARG A 123 14.75 -8.12 -1.08
CA ARG A 123 14.91 -9.50 -0.60
C ARG A 123 14.76 -9.66 0.93
N GLY A 124 14.24 -8.65 1.61
CA GLY A 124 13.92 -8.73 3.03
C GLY A 124 12.67 -9.59 3.29
N SER A 125 12.63 -10.28 4.43
CA SER A 125 11.49 -11.11 4.83
C SER A 125 10.61 -10.40 5.85
N HIS A 126 9.30 -10.54 5.72
CA HIS A 126 8.30 -10.06 6.69
C HIS A 126 7.95 -11.10 7.78
N SER A 127 8.54 -12.30 7.76
CA SER A 127 8.08 -13.46 8.54
C SER A 127 8.12 -13.24 10.06
N GLU A 128 9.00 -12.39 10.56
CA GLU A 128 9.18 -12.12 11.99
C GLU A 128 8.79 -10.71 12.41
N LEU A 129 8.18 -9.93 11.50
CA LEU A 129 7.92 -8.50 11.69
C LEU A 129 6.49 -8.18 12.11
N THR A 130 5.66 -9.19 12.40
CA THR A 130 4.25 -9.01 12.80
C THR A 130 4.10 -8.06 14.01
N GLY A 131 5.04 -8.14 14.96
CA GLY A 131 5.07 -7.25 16.13
C GLY A 131 5.29 -5.79 15.77
N GLU A 132 6.18 -5.50 14.82
CA GLU A 132 6.46 -4.14 14.37
C GLU A 132 5.28 -3.52 13.61
N PHE A 133 4.59 -4.30 12.78
CA PHE A 133 3.36 -3.85 12.13
C PHE A 133 2.25 -3.56 13.14
N ALA A 134 2.05 -4.45 14.10
CA ALA A 134 1.07 -4.24 15.17
C ALA A 134 1.40 -3.01 16.02
N ALA A 135 2.69 -2.74 16.28
CA ALA A 135 3.13 -1.60 17.06
C ALA A 135 2.76 -0.25 16.41
N ILE A 136 2.76 -0.13 15.08
CA ILE A 136 2.33 1.11 14.40
C ILE A 136 0.89 1.43 14.78
N ARG A 137 0.00 0.46 14.63
CA ARG A 137 -1.42 0.63 14.91
C ARG A 137 -1.66 0.87 16.41
N ASN A 138 -1.09 0.06 17.27
CA ASN A 138 -1.30 0.13 18.72
C ASN A 138 -0.82 1.48 19.29
N GLU A 139 0.29 2.00 18.80
CA GLU A 139 0.83 3.30 19.22
C GLU A 139 -0.05 4.45 18.75
N MET A 140 -0.56 4.42 17.52
CA MET A 140 -1.51 5.43 17.02
C MET A 140 -2.84 5.38 17.79
N GLU A 141 -3.37 4.19 18.10
CA GLU A 141 -4.58 4.01 18.90
C GLU A 141 -4.37 4.47 20.36
N ALA A 142 -3.19 4.26 20.94
CA ALA A 142 -2.85 4.77 22.27
C ALA A 142 -2.89 6.30 22.32
N VAL A 143 -2.35 6.99 21.32
CA VAL A 143 -2.42 8.45 21.20
C VAL A 143 -3.87 8.92 21.03
N ALA A 144 -4.66 8.28 20.17
CA ALA A 144 -6.07 8.60 19.97
C ALA A 144 -6.87 8.45 21.28
N SER A 145 -6.63 7.37 22.02
CA SER A 145 -7.28 7.10 23.31
C SER A 145 -7.00 8.19 24.35
N GLN A 146 -5.77 8.71 24.41
CA GLN A 146 -5.43 9.85 25.27
C GLN A 146 -6.18 11.14 24.89
N LEU A 147 -6.70 11.22 23.69
CA LEU A 147 -7.50 12.34 23.17
C LEU A 147 -9.00 12.04 23.15
N GLY A 148 -9.43 10.94 23.82
CA GLY A 148 -10.83 10.55 23.94
C GLY A 148 -11.44 9.95 22.67
N ALA A 149 -10.60 9.46 21.75
CA ALA A 149 -11.01 8.87 20.49
C ALA A 149 -10.54 7.41 20.37
N ARG A 150 -11.17 6.66 19.47
CA ARG A 150 -10.77 5.28 19.19
C ARG A 150 -9.63 5.22 18.16
N VAL A 151 -9.66 6.11 17.19
CA VAL A 151 -8.68 6.22 16.11
C VAL A 151 -8.35 7.68 15.84
N LEU A 152 -7.17 7.96 15.26
CA LEU A 152 -6.70 9.31 14.98
C LEU A 152 -7.60 10.07 13.98
N GLY A 153 -8.32 9.38 13.10
CA GLY A 153 -9.29 10.00 12.20
C GLY A 153 -10.46 10.70 12.89
N GLN A 154 -10.69 10.44 14.19
CA GLN A 154 -11.69 11.10 15.02
C GLN A 154 -11.13 12.29 15.81
N VAL A 155 -9.82 12.55 15.70
CA VAL A 155 -9.10 13.61 16.41
C VAL A 155 -8.83 14.77 15.47
N ARG A 156 -9.07 16.00 15.91
CA ARG A 156 -8.60 17.19 15.18
C ARG A 156 -7.09 17.33 15.36
N GLU A 157 -6.37 17.56 14.29
CA GLU A 157 -4.91 17.72 14.33
C GLU A 157 -4.46 18.81 15.33
N ALA A 158 -5.21 19.92 15.41
CA ALA A 158 -4.91 20.98 16.37
C ALA A 158 -4.95 20.52 17.83
N ASP A 159 -5.87 19.60 18.19
CA ASP A 159 -5.98 19.04 19.55
C ASP A 159 -4.81 18.10 19.83
N PHE A 160 -4.34 17.37 18.85
CA PHE A 160 -3.12 16.56 18.96
C PHE A 160 -1.89 17.42 19.27
N TRP A 161 -1.65 18.49 18.48
CA TRP A 161 -0.51 19.38 18.69
C TRP A 161 -0.58 20.12 20.03
N ALA A 162 -1.76 20.56 20.45
CA ALA A 162 -1.96 21.21 21.76
C ALA A 162 -1.67 20.28 22.94
N ALA A 163 -1.90 18.97 22.79
CA ALA A 163 -1.68 17.97 23.81
C ALA A 163 -0.26 17.36 23.80
N LEU A 164 0.62 17.77 22.90
CA LEU A 164 1.93 17.15 22.63
C LEU A 164 2.76 16.86 23.91
N PRO A 165 2.95 17.78 24.87
CA PRO A 165 3.74 17.49 26.07
C PRO A 165 3.17 16.35 26.91
N ARG A 166 1.83 16.29 27.05
CA ARG A 166 1.13 15.23 27.77
C ARG A 166 1.23 13.89 27.05
N LEU A 167 1.06 13.89 25.73
CA LEU A 167 1.12 12.69 24.90
C LEU A 167 2.51 12.06 24.92
N ARG A 168 3.58 12.85 24.86
CA ARG A 168 4.94 12.34 25.01
C ARG A 168 5.15 11.57 26.32
N THR A 169 4.63 12.11 27.42
CA THR A 169 4.75 11.48 28.74
C THR A 169 3.93 10.21 28.82
N ALA A 170 2.71 10.21 28.25
CA ALA A 170 1.78 9.09 28.37
C ALA A 170 2.04 7.94 27.38
N CYS A 171 2.46 8.26 26.14
CA CYS A 171 2.57 7.29 25.05
C CYS A 171 4.00 7.06 24.57
N GLY A 172 4.94 7.97 24.89
CA GLY A 172 6.31 7.95 24.39
C GLY A 172 6.49 8.63 23.05
N ASP A 173 7.74 8.94 22.71
CA ASP A 173 8.10 9.76 21.55
C ASP A 173 7.73 9.08 20.21
N ARG A 174 7.96 7.77 20.07
CA ARG A 174 7.67 7.06 18.84
C ARG A 174 6.15 7.02 18.51
N ALA A 175 5.31 6.84 19.52
CA ALA A 175 3.86 6.88 19.33
C ALA A 175 3.38 8.25 18.86
N VAL A 176 3.95 9.31 19.40
CA VAL A 176 3.67 10.70 19.00
C VAL A 176 4.15 10.97 17.57
N LEU A 177 5.35 10.51 17.20
CA LEU A 177 5.86 10.66 15.84
C LEU A 177 4.98 9.91 14.82
N ARG A 178 4.53 8.70 15.15
CA ARG A 178 3.60 7.93 14.31
C ARG A 178 2.24 8.61 14.17
N ALA A 179 1.75 9.25 15.22
CA ALA A 179 0.52 10.04 15.14
C ALA A 179 0.70 11.29 14.26
N ALA A 180 1.83 12.00 14.37
CA ALA A 180 2.17 13.10 13.49
C ALA A 180 2.23 12.66 12.02
N HIS A 181 2.87 11.50 11.75
CA HIS A 181 2.89 10.88 10.42
C HIS A 181 1.47 10.68 9.87
N TYR A 182 0.54 10.18 10.70
CA TYR A 182 -0.85 9.96 10.28
C TYR A 182 -1.49 11.25 9.74
N PHE A 183 -1.40 12.36 10.47
CA PHE A 183 -1.99 13.64 10.05
C PHE A 183 -1.34 14.18 8.78
N GLU A 184 -0.01 14.16 8.72
CA GLU A 184 0.71 14.62 7.53
C GLU A 184 0.41 13.77 6.30
N GLU A 185 0.36 12.44 6.45
CA GLU A 185 0.14 11.53 5.33
C GLU A 185 -1.30 11.61 4.82
N ASN A 186 -2.27 11.81 5.71
CA ASN A 186 -3.66 12.05 5.34
C ASN A 186 -3.82 13.32 4.47
N ALA A 187 -3.20 14.43 4.90
CA ALA A 187 -3.18 15.67 4.13
C ALA A 187 -2.45 15.48 2.79
N ARG A 188 -1.33 14.74 2.79
CA ARG A 188 -0.52 14.47 1.61
C ARG A 188 -1.24 13.60 0.57
N ALA A 189 -2.05 12.64 1.02
CA ALA A 189 -2.86 11.83 0.12
C ALA A 189 -3.84 12.68 -0.69
N LEU A 190 -4.45 13.71 -0.06
CA LEU A 190 -5.30 14.66 -0.77
C LEU A 190 -4.51 15.48 -1.80
N VAL A 191 -3.32 15.95 -1.43
CA VAL A 191 -2.44 16.68 -2.37
C VAL A 191 -2.06 15.80 -3.56
N GLN A 192 -1.74 14.53 -3.34
CA GLN A 192 -1.43 13.58 -4.42
C GLN A 192 -2.62 13.36 -5.34
N ARG A 193 -3.81 13.14 -4.78
CA ARG A 193 -5.06 13.01 -5.54
C ARG A 193 -5.31 14.22 -6.42
N ASP A 194 -5.26 15.41 -5.84
CA ASP A 194 -5.60 16.65 -6.54
C ASP A 194 -4.54 16.99 -7.61
N ALA A 195 -3.26 16.73 -7.34
CA ALA A 195 -2.19 16.87 -8.30
C ALA A 195 -2.36 15.94 -9.51
N LEU A 196 -2.72 14.67 -9.28
CA LEU A 196 -3.00 13.72 -10.36
C LEU A 196 -4.22 14.13 -11.18
N ARG A 197 -5.31 14.61 -10.55
CA ARG A 197 -6.49 15.13 -11.25
C ARG A 197 -6.16 16.31 -12.14
N ALA A 198 -5.27 17.18 -11.67
CA ALA A 198 -4.82 18.37 -12.40
C ALA A 198 -3.75 18.08 -13.46
N GLY A 199 -3.16 16.86 -13.47
CA GLY A 199 -1.97 16.54 -14.28
C GLY A 199 -0.71 17.26 -13.79
N ASP A 200 -0.69 17.74 -12.54
CA ASP A 200 0.47 18.40 -11.93
C ASP A 200 1.44 17.36 -11.35
N PHE A 201 2.15 16.68 -12.24
CA PHE A 201 3.11 15.67 -11.87
C PHE A 201 4.29 16.17 -11.02
N PRO A 202 4.83 17.39 -11.19
CA PRO A 202 5.83 17.92 -10.28
C PRO A 202 5.35 17.97 -8.82
N VAL A 203 4.13 18.43 -8.56
CA VAL A 203 3.54 18.43 -7.21
C VAL A 203 3.32 17.00 -6.71
N PHE A 204 2.82 16.10 -7.56
CA PHE A 204 2.67 14.68 -7.22
C PHE A 204 4.00 14.04 -6.81
N LEU A 205 5.06 14.16 -7.62
CA LEU A 205 6.38 13.59 -7.33
C LEU A 205 7.02 14.17 -6.06
N LYS A 206 6.84 15.47 -5.83
CA LYS A 206 7.29 16.11 -4.58
C LYS A 206 6.55 15.53 -3.37
N ALA A 207 5.25 15.27 -3.48
CA ALA A 207 4.47 14.64 -2.42
C ALA A 207 4.89 13.17 -2.19
N ILE A 208 5.24 12.40 -3.24
CA ILE A 208 5.82 11.06 -3.12
C ILE A 208 7.13 11.09 -2.32
N ALA A 209 8.06 11.98 -2.65
CA ALA A 209 9.32 12.11 -1.94
C ALA A 209 9.12 12.52 -0.47
N ALA A 210 8.21 13.46 -0.21
CA ALA A 210 7.88 13.89 1.16
C ALA A 210 7.24 12.74 1.97
N SER A 211 6.39 11.91 1.35
CA SER A 211 5.84 10.70 1.98
C SER A 211 6.94 9.69 2.35
N GLY A 212 7.91 9.48 1.46
CA GLY A 212 9.08 8.63 1.75
C GLY A 212 9.91 9.15 2.93
N HIS A 213 10.13 10.45 2.99
CA HIS A 213 10.82 11.09 4.11
C HIS A 213 10.05 10.94 5.44
N ALA A 214 8.74 11.18 5.43
CA ALA A 214 7.88 11.01 6.61
C ALA A 214 7.81 9.54 7.08
N SER A 215 7.81 8.58 6.18
CA SER A 215 7.91 7.16 6.52
C SER A 215 9.21 6.85 7.27
N TYR A 216 10.32 7.44 6.84
CA TYR A 216 11.62 7.23 7.48
C TYR A 216 11.73 7.93 8.84
N THR A 217 11.31 9.19 8.93
CA THR A 217 11.55 10.06 10.10
C THR A 217 10.45 9.96 11.15
N LEU A 218 9.20 9.88 10.76
CA LEU A 218 8.04 9.91 11.65
C LEU A 218 7.44 8.53 11.91
N CYS A 219 7.07 7.80 10.86
CA CYS A 219 6.51 6.46 11.01
C CYS A 219 7.55 5.44 11.48
N GLN A 220 8.80 5.64 11.08
CA GLN A 220 9.94 4.77 11.40
C GLN A 220 9.67 3.30 11.02
N ASN A 221 9.11 3.12 9.83
CA ASN A 221 8.76 1.81 9.29
C ASN A 221 9.63 1.39 8.09
N VAL A 222 10.75 2.08 7.86
CA VAL A 222 11.70 1.73 6.79
C VAL A 222 12.70 0.67 7.25
N TYR A 223 12.99 0.62 8.54
CA TYR A 223 13.92 -0.34 9.14
C TYR A 223 13.38 -0.86 10.48
N CYS A 224 13.85 -2.04 10.86
CA CYS A 224 13.58 -2.61 12.18
C CYS A 224 14.69 -2.22 13.15
N SER A 225 14.36 -1.62 14.29
CA SER A 225 15.33 -1.21 15.30
C SER A 225 16.01 -2.37 16.02
N THR A 226 15.39 -3.56 15.98
CA THR A 226 15.93 -4.79 16.60
C THR A 226 16.85 -5.57 15.65
N ASP A 227 16.82 -5.29 14.34
CA ASP A 227 17.70 -5.88 13.35
C ASP A 227 18.46 -4.81 12.57
N VAL A 228 19.56 -4.37 13.13
CA VAL A 228 20.42 -3.32 12.55
C VAL A 228 21.26 -3.80 11.35
N ARG A 229 21.31 -5.12 11.10
CA ARG A 229 22.10 -5.70 10.00
C ARG A 229 21.32 -5.82 8.70
N HIS A 230 20.01 -5.97 8.76
CA HIS A 230 19.17 -6.23 7.58
C HIS A 230 18.25 -5.03 7.33
N GLN A 231 18.80 -3.99 6.74
CA GLN A 231 18.09 -2.74 6.42
C GLN A 231 18.03 -2.52 4.90
N GLY A 232 17.58 -3.52 4.15
CA GLY A 232 17.55 -3.50 2.69
C GLY A 232 16.78 -2.31 2.11
N LEU A 233 15.63 -1.95 2.71
CA LEU A 233 14.86 -0.77 2.29
C LEU A 233 15.70 0.52 2.40
N SER A 234 16.40 0.71 3.52
CA SER A 234 17.26 1.89 3.72
C SER A 234 18.38 1.96 2.68
N VAL A 235 19.00 0.81 2.36
CA VAL A 235 20.04 0.73 1.31
C VAL A 235 19.48 1.08 -0.06
N ALA A 236 18.31 0.54 -0.41
CA ALA A 236 17.65 0.82 -1.69
C ALA A 236 17.24 2.29 -1.81
N LEU A 237 16.72 2.91 -0.73
CA LEU A 237 16.38 4.33 -0.70
C LEU A 237 17.61 5.23 -0.84
N ALA A 238 18.71 4.89 -0.16
CA ALA A 238 19.98 5.63 -0.28
C ALA A 238 20.56 5.55 -1.71
N LEU A 239 20.50 4.35 -2.33
CA LEU A 239 20.93 4.18 -3.72
C LEU A 239 20.01 4.96 -4.67
N SER A 240 18.69 4.95 -4.44
CA SER A 240 17.73 5.75 -5.21
C SER A 240 18.03 7.24 -5.10
N GLN A 241 18.35 7.72 -3.90
CA GLN A 241 18.76 9.11 -3.70
C GLN A 241 19.99 9.45 -4.53
N THR A 242 21.03 8.64 -4.47
CA THR A 242 22.29 8.87 -5.22
C THR A 242 22.03 8.95 -6.74
N LEU A 243 21.12 8.13 -7.27
CA LEU A 243 20.85 8.05 -8.71
C LEU A 243 19.83 9.07 -9.19
N LEU A 244 18.87 9.46 -8.35
CA LEU A 244 17.68 10.23 -8.77
C LEU A 244 17.63 11.64 -8.21
N GLU A 245 18.42 11.96 -7.18
CA GLU A 245 18.52 13.34 -6.69
C GLU A 245 18.93 14.28 -7.84
N HIS A 246 18.25 15.37 -8.00
CA HIS A 246 18.43 16.33 -9.11
C HIS A 246 18.03 15.82 -10.52
N SER A 247 17.47 14.61 -10.65
CA SER A 247 17.04 14.07 -11.95
C SER A 247 15.58 14.38 -12.30
N GLY A 248 14.79 14.82 -11.32
CA GLY A 248 13.33 14.95 -11.40
C GLY A 248 12.59 13.66 -11.01
N GLY A 249 13.29 12.61 -10.54
CA GLY A 249 12.70 11.39 -10.01
C GLY A 249 12.18 11.55 -8.58
N ALA A 250 11.42 10.56 -8.12
CA ALA A 250 10.94 10.46 -6.74
C ALA A 250 10.96 8.99 -6.30
N TRP A 251 11.16 8.75 -5.01
CA TRP A 251 11.23 7.40 -4.47
C TRP A 251 10.70 7.34 -3.05
N ARG A 252 10.19 6.19 -2.66
CA ARG A 252 9.76 5.91 -1.30
C ARG A 252 9.69 4.39 -1.05
N MET A 253 9.60 4.01 0.20
CA MET A 253 9.20 2.67 0.60
C MET A 253 7.77 2.38 0.13
N GLN A 254 7.49 1.15 -0.28
CA GLN A 254 6.17 0.68 -0.69
C GLN A 254 5.58 -0.29 0.34
N GLY A 255 4.27 -0.22 0.54
CA GLY A 255 3.54 -1.09 1.47
C GLY A 255 3.75 -0.73 2.93
N GLY A 256 3.73 -1.72 3.81
CA GLY A 256 3.81 -1.55 5.26
C GLY A 256 5.21 -1.24 5.81
N GLY A 257 6.25 -1.50 5.04
CA GLY A 257 7.63 -1.23 5.43
C GLY A 257 8.32 -2.36 6.17
N PHE A 258 9.36 -2.02 6.93
CA PHE A 258 10.30 -2.87 7.67
C PHE A 258 11.11 -3.83 6.79
N ALA A 259 10.54 -4.36 5.73
CA ALA A 259 11.15 -5.18 4.70
C ALA A 259 10.37 -5.05 3.38
N GLY A 260 10.72 -5.80 2.34
CA GLY A 260 9.99 -5.87 1.08
C GLY A 260 10.52 -4.89 0.03
N THR A 261 9.69 -3.96 -0.43
CA THR A 261 9.95 -3.21 -1.67
C THR A 261 10.01 -1.70 -1.47
N ILE A 262 10.74 -1.05 -2.36
CA ILE A 262 10.64 0.38 -2.62
C ILE A 262 10.02 0.62 -4.00
N GLN A 263 9.41 1.79 -4.19
CA GLN A 263 8.99 2.29 -5.49
C GLN A 263 9.76 3.54 -5.85
N ALA A 264 10.05 3.70 -7.13
CA ALA A 264 10.71 4.89 -7.68
C ALA A 264 10.08 5.30 -9.00
N PHE A 265 9.82 6.59 -9.15
CA PHE A 265 9.48 7.22 -10.42
C PHE A 265 10.80 7.66 -11.06
N VAL A 266 11.20 6.96 -12.11
CA VAL A 266 12.52 7.09 -12.73
C VAL A 266 12.40 7.74 -14.09
N PRO A 267 13.11 8.83 -14.38
CA PRO A 267 13.17 9.40 -15.73
C PRO A 267 13.62 8.35 -16.75
N GLN A 268 12.98 8.29 -17.92
CA GLN A 268 13.21 7.25 -18.93
C GLN A 268 14.68 7.11 -19.31
N ARG A 269 15.44 8.21 -19.36
CA ARG A 269 16.88 8.21 -19.64
C ARG A 269 17.74 7.49 -18.59
N LEU A 270 17.21 7.30 -17.38
CA LEU A 270 17.92 6.67 -16.25
C LEU A 270 17.41 5.27 -15.92
N VAL A 271 16.35 4.80 -16.56
CA VAL A 271 15.69 3.53 -16.20
C VAL A 271 16.67 2.36 -16.23
N GLN A 272 17.47 2.23 -17.29
CA GLN A 272 18.43 1.12 -17.39
C GLN A 272 19.52 1.23 -16.32
N THR A 273 20.09 2.42 -16.13
CA THR A 273 21.11 2.65 -15.08
C THR A 273 20.58 2.35 -13.69
N TYR A 274 19.34 2.78 -13.41
CA TYR A 274 18.66 2.52 -12.13
C TYR A 274 18.41 1.02 -11.92
N HIS A 275 17.86 0.36 -12.95
CA HIS A 275 17.59 -1.08 -12.94
C HIS A 275 18.88 -1.88 -12.66
N ASP A 276 19.95 -1.62 -13.42
CA ASP A 276 21.21 -2.35 -13.29
C ASP A 276 21.89 -2.11 -11.93
N ALA A 277 21.79 -0.89 -11.39
CA ALA A 277 22.30 -0.56 -10.07
C ALA A 277 21.54 -1.31 -8.96
N MET A 278 20.21 -1.36 -9.03
CA MET A 278 19.41 -2.09 -8.07
C MET A 278 19.65 -3.60 -8.15
N GLU A 279 19.69 -4.18 -9.35
CA GLU A 279 20.01 -5.59 -9.53
C GLU A 279 21.43 -5.94 -9.10
N GLY A 280 22.37 -5.02 -9.27
CA GLY A 280 23.74 -5.17 -8.80
C GLY A 280 23.85 -5.34 -7.27
N VAL A 281 22.93 -4.72 -6.52
CA VAL A 281 22.90 -4.79 -5.05
C VAL A 281 22.00 -5.91 -4.54
N PHE A 282 20.79 -6.06 -5.10
CA PHE A 282 19.77 -6.96 -4.58
C PHE A 282 19.62 -8.26 -5.38
N GLY A 283 20.43 -8.42 -6.43
CA GLY A 283 20.46 -9.60 -7.29
C GLY A 283 19.51 -9.51 -8.47
N LYS A 284 19.81 -10.31 -9.49
CA LYS A 284 19.04 -10.37 -10.74
C LYS A 284 17.54 -10.64 -10.48
N GLY A 285 16.67 -9.91 -11.17
CA GLY A 285 15.22 -9.98 -11.03
C GLY A 285 14.72 -9.36 -9.73
N SER A 286 15.46 -8.41 -9.14
CA SER A 286 14.98 -7.63 -7.98
C SER A 286 14.32 -6.32 -8.39
N CYS A 287 14.63 -5.77 -9.55
CA CYS A 287 14.07 -4.50 -10.02
C CYS A 287 13.08 -4.75 -11.17
N TYR A 288 11.86 -4.27 -11.00
CA TYR A 288 10.77 -4.41 -11.97
C TYR A 288 10.41 -3.05 -12.54
N ILE A 289 10.36 -2.94 -13.86
CA ILE A 289 9.80 -1.78 -14.55
C ILE A 289 8.32 -2.08 -14.79
N LEU A 290 7.45 -1.32 -14.15
CA LEU A 290 6.01 -1.60 -14.14
C LEU A 290 5.26 -0.72 -15.14
N HIS A 291 4.18 -1.30 -15.67
CA HIS A 291 3.15 -0.60 -16.41
C HIS A 291 1.86 -0.58 -15.59
N LEU A 292 1.27 0.60 -15.43
CA LEU A 292 -0.03 0.73 -14.79
C LEU A 292 -1.12 0.30 -15.76
N ARG A 293 -2.00 -0.58 -15.29
CA ARG A 293 -3.14 -1.08 -16.06
C ARG A 293 -4.42 -0.38 -15.63
N GLU A 294 -5.16 0.18 -16.58
CA GLU A 294 -6.44 0.85 -16.34
C GLU A 294 -7.51 -0.08 -15.76
N GLN A 295 -7.51 -1.34 -16.18
CA GLN A 295 -8.54 -2.29 -15.79
C GLN A 295 -8.10 -3.10 -14.57
N GLY A 296 -8.99 -3.23 -13.60
CA GLY A 296 -8.85 -4.14 -12.48
C GLY A 296 -9.17 -5.60 -12.84
N ALA A 297 -9.68 -6.35 -11.87
CA ALA A 297 -10.13 -7.72 -12.08
C ALA A 297 -11.40 -7.75 -12.95
N VAL A 298 -11.33 -8.34 -14.13
CA VAL A 298 -12.42 -8.39 -15.10
C VAL A 298 -12.57 -9.78 -15.70
N ARG A 299 -13.79 -10.12 -16.09
CA ARG A 299 -14.06 -11.26 -16.97
C ARG A 299 -13.70 -10.88 -18.41
N VAL A 300 -12.95 -11.72 -19.09
CA VAL A 300 -12.47 -11.47 -20.46
C VAL A 300 -13.35 -12.14 -21.51
N ILE A 301 -14.09 -13.19 -21.13
CA ILE A 301 -14.96 -13.98 -22.02
C ILE A 301 -16.35 -14.06 -21.42
#